data_74c1231e08f100e37b69da47605f75a1
#
_entry.id   74c1231e08f100e37b69da47605f75a1
#
_cell.length_a   1.000
_cell.length_b   1.000
_cell.length_c   1.000
_cell.angle_alpha   90.00
_cell.angle_beta   90.00
_cell.angle_gamma   90.00
#
_symmetry.space_group_name_H-M   'P 1'
#
loop_
_entity.id
_entity.type
_entity.pdbx_description
1 polymer ?
#
loop_
_entity_poly.entity_id
_entity_poly.type
_entity_poly.pdbx_seq_one_letter_code
_entity_poly.pdbx_strand_id
1 'polypeptide(L)'
;LHATQPLTVVGISDVHLGDGTGRNRLADYVDLINAQKPHLILIAGDLVDNNLYPLKAQHMADDLNRLYAPMGVYMVPGNHEFIAGIWEVERYLRDTPVRLMRDSVAVLPEGITLVGRDDRHNRSRLPLGQLMSLVPQDRPVIVLDHQPNEIALADSLGADMIFCGHTHRGQVWPFTWLTDAIFDQSHGYRRLSRVQAYVSQGLSLWGPPFRIGSHSELVVFRLLPQE
;
A
#
# COMPACT_ATOMS: atom_id res chain seq x y z
N LEU A 1 -12.61 -12.55 -11.81
CA LEU A 1 -13.08 -11.17 -12.04
C LEU A 1 -14.42 -11.20 -12.74
N HIS A 2 -15.40 -10.46 -12.21
CA HIS A 2 -16.66 -10.24 -12.93
C HIS A 2 -16.52 -9.07 -13.95
N ALA A 3 -15.36 -8.40 -13.96
CA ALA A 3 -15.06 -7.37 -14.93
C ALA A 3 -15.00 -7.94 -16.35
N THR A 4 -15.65 -7.28 -17.28
CA THR A 4 -15.61 -7.62 -18.72
C THR A 4 -14.44 -6.95 -19.44
N GLN A 5 -13.75 -6.02 -18.76
CA GLN A 5 -12.60 -5.28 -19.29
C GLN A 5 -11.45 -5.27 -18.25
N PRO A 6 -10.20 -5.08 -18.72
CA PRO A 6 -9.07 -4.93 -17.81
C PRO A 6 -9.25 -3.79 -16.81
N LEU A 7 -8.93 -4.04 -15.54
CA LEU A 7 -8.96 -3.02 -14.50
C LEU A 7 -7.54 -2.47 -14.26
N THR A 8 -7.43 -1.16 -14.18
CA THR A 8 -6.20 -0.46 -13.80
C THR A 8 -6.19 -0.26 -12.29
N VAL A 9 -5.22 -0.83 -11.61
CA VAL A 9 -5.00 -0.64 -10.17
C VAL A 9 -3.69 0.11 -9.98
N VAL A 10 -3.72 1.23 -9.28
CA VAL A 10 -2.51 1.96 -8.91
C VAL A 10 -2.13 1.59 -7.48
N GLY A 11 -0.90 1.09 -7.31
CA GLY A 11 -0.29 0.81 -6.03
C GLY A 11 0.79 1.83 -5.68
N ILE A 12 0.73 2.37 -4.48
CA ILE A 12 1.77 3.21 -3.89
C ILE A 12 2.07 2.77 -2.46
N SER A 13 3.23 3.13 -1.95
CA SER A 13 3.61 2.95 -0.55
C SER A 13 4.62 4.01 -0.14
N ASP A 14 4.86 4.15 1.15
CA ASP A 14 5.99 4.89 1.69
C ASP A 14 6.06 6.32 1.13
N VAL A 15 4.98 7.06 1.30
CA VAL A 15 4.86 8.45 0.85
C VAL A 15 5.51 9.41 1.84
N HIS A 16 5.49 9.06 3.14
CA HIS A 16 6.10 9.81 4.24
C HIS A 16 5.75 11.31 4.20
N LEU A 17 4.44 11.61 4.16
CA LEU A 17 3.95 12.99 4.23
C LEU A 17 4.37 13.62 5.57
N GLY A 18 5.04 14.77 5.48
CA GLY A 18 5.60 15.44 6.63
C GLY A 18 6.49 16.61 6.21
N ASP A 19 7.51 16.89 6.98
CA ASP A 19 8.46 17.99 6.69
C ASP A 19 9.30 17.69 5.43
N GLY A 20 9.63 16.41 5.18
CA GLY A 20 10.42 15.99 4.01
C GLY A 20 9.60 15.89 2.72
N THR A 21 8.33 15.53 2.85
CA THR A 21 7.39 15.40 1.73
C THR A 21 6.18 16.29 1.96
N GLY A 22 6.31 17.55 1.56
CA GLY A 22 5.30 18.58 1.77
C GLY A 22 4.19 18.59 0.72
N ARG A 23 3.26 19.53 0.87
CA ARG A 23 2.03 19.65 0.08
C ARG A 23 2.27 19.68 -1.43
N ASN A 24 3.26 20.44 -1.92
CA ASN A 24 3.51 20.55 -3.37
C ASN A 24 3.86 19.19 -3.98
N ARG A 25 4.70 18.41 -3.29
CA ARG A 25 5.05 17.06 -3.75
C ARG A 25 3.86 16.10 -3.69
N LEU A 26 3.01 16.22 -2.65
CA LEU A 26 1.76 15.47 -2.58
C LEU A 26 0.85 15.80 -3.76
N ALA A 27 0.70 17.08 -4.10
CA ALA A 27 -0.11 17.49 -5.24
C ALA A 27 0.39 16.87 -6.56
N ASP A 28 1.71 16.88 -6.79
CA ASP A 28 2.33 16.24 -7.95
C ASP A 28 2.06 14.72 -7.97
N TYR A 29 2.14 14.06 -6.82
CA TYR A 29 1.84 12.62 -6.71
C TYR A 29 0.37 12.32 -7.01
N VAL A 30 -0.55 13.13 -6.48
CA VAL A 30 -1.99 12.98 -6.75
C VAL A 30 -2.28 13.15 -8.24
N ASP A 31 -1.67 14.13 -8.90
CA ASP A 31 -1.82 14.35 -10.34
C ASP A 31 -1.26 13.16 -11.14
N LEU A 32 -0.10 12.64 -10.75
CA LEU A 32 0.51 11.46 -11.37
C LEU A 32 -0.37 10.21 -11.22
N ILE A 33 -0.93 9.98 -10.03
CA ILE A 33 -1.83 8.86 -9.75
C ILE A 33 -3.11 8.98 -10.60
N ASN A 34 -3.77 10.14 -10.58
CA ASN A 34 -5.01 10.36 -11.30
C ASN A 34 -4.82 10.29 -12.83
N ALA A 35 -3.64 10.69 -13.35
CA ALA A 35 -3.28 10.57 -14.77
C ALA A 35 -3.29 9.12 -15.27
N GLN A 36 -3.11 8.13 -14.39
CA GLN A 36 -3.22 6.70 -14.71
C GLN A 36 -4.68 6.25 -14.90
N LYS A 37 -5.66 7.09 -14.57
CA LYS A 37 -7.10 6.76 -14.60
C LYS A 37 -7.41 5.46 -13.86
N PRO A 38 -7.02 5.33 -12.59
CA PRO A 38 -7.17 4.09 -11.84
C PRO A 38 -8.64 3.75 -11.60
N HIS A 39 -8.95 2.46 -11.65
CA HIS A 39 -10.21 1.91 -11.14
C HIS A 39 -10.15 1.72 -9.63
N LEU A 40 -8.98 1.42 -9.09
CA LEU A 40 -8.69 1.18 -7.68
C LEU A 40 -7.34 1.77 -7.33
N ILE A 41 -7.22 2.39 -6.15
CA ILE A 41 -5.94 2.85 -5.59
C ILE A 41 -5.66 2.06 -4.31
N LEU A 42 -4.46 1.50 -4.21
CA LEU A 42 -3.96 0.77 -3.05
C LEU A 42 -2.75 1.49 -2.45
N ILE A 43 -2.79 1.73 -1.13
CA ILE A 43 -1.70 2.38 -0.39
C ILE A 43 -1.18 1.39 0.66
N ALA A 44 0.02 0.86 0.43
CA ALA A 44 0.62 -0.14 1.30
C ALA A 44 1.42 0.47 2.46
N GLY A 45 0.78 1.38 3.21
CA GLY A 45 1.30 1.95 4.45
C GLY A 45 2.30 3.09 4.28
N ASP A 46 2.68 3.67 5.40
CA ASP A 46 3.62 4.79 5.54
C ASP A 46 3.24 5.99 4.66
N LEU A 47 1.95 6.34 4.67
CA LEU A 47 1.44 7.57 4.06
C LEU A 47 1.87 8.80 4.87
N VAL A 48 1.79 8.71 6.20
CA VAL A 48 2.21 9.75 7.16
C VAL A 48 3.61 9.39 7.68
N ASP A 49 4.48 10.39 7.86
CA ASP A 49 5.80 10.11 8.42
C ASP A 49 5.76 9.97 9.97
N ASN A 50 6.08 11.01 10.71
CA ASN A 50 6.27 10.89 12.18
C ASN A 50 5.16 11.55 12.99
N ASN A 51 4.41 12.49 12.41
CA ASN A 51 3.32 13.20 13.06
C ASN A 51 2.42 13.93 12.06
N LEU A 52 1.22 14.32 12.52
CA LEU A 52 0.21 14.94 11.67
C LEU A 52 0.30 16.48 11.61
N TYR A 53 1.22 17.11 12.35
CA TYR A 53 1.29 18.56 12.39
C TYR A 53 1.58 19.17 11.01
N PRO A 54 2.59 18.71 10.23
CA PRO A 54 2.85 19.25 8.90
C PRO A 54 1.67 19.06 7.94
N LEU A 55 0.96 17.91 8.03
CA LEU A 55 -0.19 17.63 7.18
C LEU A 55 -1.34 18.59 7.43
N LYS A 56 -1.62 18.88 8.72
CA LYS A 56 -2.67 19.82 9.12
C LYS A 56 -2.26 21.26 8.79
N ALA A 57 -1.02 21.66 9.11
CA ALA A 57 -0.52 23.00 8.87
C ALA A 57 -0.48 23.39 7.38
N GLN A 58 -0.22 22.42 6.51
CA GLN A 58 -0.17 22.61 5.07
C GLN A 58 -1.49 22.24 4.35
N HIS A 59 -2.56 21.91 5.08
CA HIS A 59 -3.87 21.52 4.52
C HIS A 59 -3.78 20.38 3.49
N MET A 60 -2.95 19.35 3.74
CA MET A 60 -2.72 18.27 2.79
C MET A 60 -3.95 17.38 2.55
N ALA A 61 -4.96 17.42 3.43
CA ALA A 61 -6.23 16.73 3.21
C ALA A 61 -6.93 17.21 1.92
N ASP A 62 -6.77 18.50 1.55
CA ASP A 62 -7.35 19.04 0.32
C ASP A 62 -6.81 18.33 -0.92
N ASP A 63 -5.51 18.00 -0.92
CA ASP A 63 -4.87 17.30 -2.02
C ASP A 63 -5.20 15.80 -1.99
N LEU A 64 -5.25 15.17 -0.82
CA LEU A 64 -5.73 13.79 -0.68
C LEU A 64 -7.18 13.63 -1.19
N ASN A 65 -8.02 14.66 -0.99
CA ASN A 65 -9.41 14.68 -1.48
C ASN A 65 -9.52 14.73 -3.01
N ARG A 66 -8.44 15.00 -3.73
CA ARG A 66 -8.38 14.93 -5.20
C ARG A 66 -8.11 13.52 -5.73
N LEU A 67 -7.72 12.56 -4.87
CA LEU A 67 -7.57 11.16 -5.27
C LEU A 67 -8.93 10.61 -5.71
N TYR A 68 -8.96 10.02 -6.90
CA TYR A 68 -10.19 9.47 -7.46
C TYR A 68 -9.99 8.11 -8.11
N ALA A 69 -10.76 7.13 -7.65
CA ALA A 69 -10.88 5.81 -8.27
C ALA A 69 -12.31 5.30 -8.07
N PRO A 70 -13.03 4.83 -9.12
CA PRO A 70 -14.42 4.38 -8.99
C PRO A 70 -14.64 3.27 -7.97
N MET A 71 -13.67 2.38 -7.79
CA MET A 71 -13.73 1.29 -6.80
C MET A 71 -13.23 1.71 -5.42
N GLY A 72 -12.67 2.92 -5.30
CA GLY A 72 -12.21 3.50 -4.04
C GLY A 72 -10.69 3.56 -3.89
N VAL A 73 -10.29 4.19 -2.78
CA VAL A 73 -8.90 4.32 -2.32
C VAL A 73 -8.77 3.57 -1.01
N TYR A 74 -7.96 2.54 -0.97
CA TYR A 74 -7.78 1.70 0.22
C TYR A 74 -6.34 1.73 0.69
N MET A 75 -6.16 1.80 1.99
CA MET A 75 -4.86 1.89 2.65
C MET A 75 -4.78 0.89 3.80
N VAL A 76 -3.63 0.30 4.02
CA VAL A 76 -3.28 -0.33 5.29
C VAL A 76 -2.27 0.54 6.03
N PRO A 77 -2.22 0.51 7.37
CA PRO A 77 -1.20 1.25 8.08
C PRO A 77 0.17 0.60 7.87
N GLY A 78 1.21 1.41 7.90
CA GLY A 78 2.57 0.98 8.11
C GLY A 78 3.05 1.32 9.52
N ASN A 79 4.34 1.13 9.78
CA ASN A 79 4.91 1.41 11.09
C ASN A 79 4.89 2.90 11.43
N HIS A 80 4.96 3.79 10.43
CA HIS A 80 4.94 5.23 10.65
C HIS A 80 3.57 5.75 11.08
N GLU A 81 2.47 5.17 10.66
CA GLU A 81 1.15 5.50 11.19
C GLU A 81 1.05 5.22 12.69
N PHE A 82 1.72 4.17 13.19
CA PHE A 82 1.80 3.89 14.63
C PHE A 82 2.71 4.88 15.37
N ILE A 83 3.82 5.28 14.77
CA ILE A 83 4.71 6.33 15.32
C ILE A 83 3.97 7.67 15.39
N ALA A 84 3.22 8.03 14.36
CA ALA A 84 2.43 9.26 14.31
C ALA A 84 1.20 9.24 15.22
N GLY A 85 0.82 8.07 15.74
CA GLY A 85 -0.40 7.83 16.51
C GLY A 85 -1.56 7.36 15.64
N ILE A 86 -1.72 6.03 15.57
CA ILE A 86 -2.68 5.37 14.65
C ILE A 86 -4.10 5.90 14.74
N TRP A 87 -4.59 6.23 15.96
CA TRP A 87 -5.94 6.77 16.15
C TRP A 87 -6.09 8.20 15.64
N GLU A 88 -5.01 8.99 15.72
CA GLU A 88 -4.96 10.35 15.18
C GLU A 88 -4.93 10.32 13.64
N VAL A 89 -4.16 9.39 13.06
CA VAL A 89 -4.11 9.16 11.61
C VAL A 89 -5.47 8.71 11.10
N GLU A 90 -6.09 7.71 11.74
CA GLU A 90 -7.43 7.24 11.37
C GLU A 90 -8.45 8.39 11.39
N ARG A 91 -8.41 9.23 12.43
CA ARG A 91 -9.30 10.39 12.53
C ARG A 91 -9.05 11.39 11.41
N TYR A 92 -7.79 11.66 11.07
CA TYR A 92 -7.42 12.57 10.01
C TYR A 92 -7.88 12.07 8.62
N LEU A 93 -7.78 10.78 8.37
CA LEU A 93 -8.17 10.18 7.09
C LEU A 93 -9.68 10.09 6.89
N ARG A 94 -10.50 10.18 7.95
CA ARG A 94 -11.99 10.09 7.83
C ARG A 94 -12.58 11.16 6.91
N ASP A 95 -11.93 12.32 6.82
CA ASP A 95 -12.37 13.44 5.98
C ASP A 95 -11.74 13.40 4.58
N THR A 96 -11.16 12.25 4.19
CA THR A 96 -10.55 12.00 2.88
C THR A 96 -11.15 10.76 2.22
N PRO A 97 -10.95 10.52 0.91
CA PRO A 97 -11.41 9.30 0.26
C PRO A 97 -10.63 8.04 0.67
N VAL A 98 -9.55 8.18 1.44
CA VAL A 98 -8.67 7.08 1.84
C VAL A 98 -9.34 6.24 2.94
N ARG A 99 -9.65 5.00 2.63
CA ARG A 99 -10.25 4.03 3.55
C ARG A 99 -9.15 3.21 4.21
N LEU A 100 -8.87 3.51 5.48
CA LEU A 100 -7.88 2.76 6.26
C LEU A 100 -8.46 1.39 6.65
N MET A 101 -7.79 0.33 6.20
CA MET A 101 -8.10 -1.06 6.54
C MET A 101 -7.14 -1.54 7.62
N ARG A 102 -7.69 -2.06 8.71
CA ARG A 102 -6.93 -2.65 9.81
C ARG A 102 -7.51 -4.02 10.11
N ASP A 103 -6.76 -5.09 9.79
CA ASP A 103 -7.20 -6.48 9.91
C ASP A 103 -8.66 -6.68 9.47
N SER A 104 -8.95 -6.31 8.24
CA SER A 104 -10.31 -6.27 7.71
C SER A 104 -10.38 -6.80 6.28
N VAL A 105 -11.58 -7.24 5.90
CA VAL A 105 -11.88 -7.75 4.57
C VAL A 105 -12.93 -6.86 3.93
N ALA A 106 -12.70 -6.47 2.68
CA ALA A 106 -13.64 -5.68 1.89
C ALA A 106 -13.91 -6.37 0.55
N VAL A 107 -15.19 -6.58 0.23
CA VAL A 107 -15.62 -7.04 -1.09
C VAL A 107 -15.88 -5.82 -1.95
N LEU A 108 -15.10 -5.70 -3.03
CA LEU A 108 -15.17 -4.58 -3.95
C LEU A 108 -16.14 -4.86 -5.09
N PRO A 109 -16.55 -3.81 -5.84
CA PRO A 109 -17.14 -3.98 -7.15
C PRO A 109 -16.28 -4.90 -8.05
N GLU A 110 -16.85 -5.46 -9.10
CA GLU A 110 -16.18 -6.40 -10.02
C GLU A 110 -15.70 -7.72 -9.36
N GLY A 111 -16.13 -7.98 -8.12
CA GLY A 111 -15.91 -9.26 -7.43
C GLY A 111 -14.53 -9.44 -6.82
N ILE A 112 -13.71 -8.41 -6.72
CA ILE A 112 -12.41 -8.48 -6.04
C ILE A 112 -12.61 -8.42 -4.54
N THR A 113 -11.86 -9.22 -3.78
CA THR A 113 -11.79 -9.12 -2.33
C THR A 113 -10.44 -8.57 -1.91
N LEU A 114 -10.47 -7.48 -1.12
CA LEU A 114 -9.28 -6.96 -0.45
C LEU A 114 -9.20 -7.52 0.97
N VAL A 115 -8.01 -7.95 1.35
CA VAL A 115 -7.64 -8.29 2.72
C VAL A 115 -6.60 -7.28 3.18
N GLY A 116 -7.01 -6.34 4.02
CA GLY A 116 -6.13 -5.29 4.56
C GLY A 116 -5.60 -5.68 5.94
N ARG A 117 -4.28 -5.72 6.05
CA ARG A 117 -3.56 -6.10 7.27
C ARG A 117 -3.29 -4.89 8.15
N ASP A 118 -3.39 -5.07 9.47
CA ASP A 118 -2.80 -4.11 10.41
C ASP A 118 -1.27 -4.25 10.42
N ASP A 119 -0.52 -3.24 10.83
CA ASP A 119 0.94 -3.34 10.90
C ASP A 119 1.37 -4.20 12.10
N ARG A 120 2.57 -4.76 12.02
CA ARG A 120 3.18 -5.60 13.07
C ARG A 120 3.46 -4.85 14.39
N HIS A 121 3.42 -3.51 14.39
CA HIS A 121 3.42 -2.71 15.61
C HIS A 121 2.20 -2.97 16.49
N ASN A 122 1.06 -3.34 15.89
CA ASN A 122 -0.06 -3.89 16.65
C ASN A 122 0.22 -5.34 17.04
N ARG A 123 0.60 -5.56 18.29
CA ARG A 123 0.84 -6.92 18.83
C ARG A 123 -0.41 -7.80 18.86
N SER A 124 -1.58 -7.20 18.73
CA SER A 124 -2.89 -7.89 18.67
C SER A 124 -3.37 -8.07 17.22
N ARG A 125 -2.51 -7.83 16.23
CA ARG A 125 -2.78 -8.05 14.82
C ARG A 125 -3.31 -9.47 14.58
N LEU A 126 -4.41 -9.60 13.84
CA LEU A 126 -5.00 -10.90 13.53
C LEU A 126 -4.07 -11.75 12.65
N PRO A 127 -4.00 -13.06 12.82
CA PRO A 127 -3.32 -13.94 11.87
C PRO A 127 -3.93 -13.83 10.47
N LEU A 128 -3.09 -13.85 9.42
CA LEU A 128 -3.56 -13.76 8.02
C LEU A 128 -4.58 -14.87 7.69
N GLY A 129 -4.35 -16.09 8.18
CA GLY A 129 -5.28 -17.22 7.98
C GLY A 129 -6.70 -16.95 8.51
N GLN A 130 -6.83 -16.20 9.61
CA GLN A 130 -8.13 -15.82 10.15
C GLN A 130 -8.86 -14.83 9.22
N LEU A 131 -8.14 -13.86 8.63
CA LEU A 131 -8.73 -12.93 7.67
C LEU A 131 -9.09 -13.64 6.37
N MET A 132 -8.22 -14.53 5.89
CA MET A 132 -8.48 -15.33 4.69
C MET A 132 -9.69 -16.25 4.84
N SER A 133 -10.01 -16.71 6.05
CA SER A 133 -11.23 -17.50 6.30
C SER A 133 -12.54 -16.70 6.17
N LEU A 134 -12.46 -15.38 6.19
CA LEU A 134 -13.61 -14.48 5.98
C LEU A 134 -13.83 -14.12 4.50
N VAL A 135 -12.91 -14.50 3.63
CA VAL A 135 -12.98 -14.21 2.19
C VAL A 135 -14.07 -15.08 1.54
N PRO A 136 -15.00 -14.50 0.77
CA PRO A 136 -15.94 -15.28 -0.02
C PRO A 136 -15.20 -16.18 -1.03
N GLN A 137 -15.69 -17.40 -1.21
CA GLN A 137 -15.13 -18.34 -2.19
C GLN A 137 -15.30 -17.82 -3.63
N ASP A 138 -14.45 -18.30 -4.52
CA ASP A 138 -14.50 -18.04 -5.97
C ASP A 138 -14.32 -16.58 -6.37
N ARG A 139 -13.58 -15.82 -5.57
CA ARG A 139 -13.22 -14.43 -5.85
C ARG A 139 -11.73 -14.23 -5.84
N PRO A 140 -11.16 -13.42 -6.76
CA PRO A 140 -9.77 -13.02 -6.67
C PRO A 140 -9.51 -12.22 -5.39
N VAL A 141 -8.42 -12.57 -4.72
CA VAL A 141 -8.02 -12.02 -3.44
C VAL A 141 -6.74 -11.22 -3.57
N ILE A 142 -6.81 -9.95 -3.20
CA ILE A 142 -5.64 -9.08 -3.07
C ILE A 142 -5.37 -8.87 -1.58
N VAL A 143 -4.19 -9.27 -1.11
CA VAL A 143 -3.71 -8.95 0.22
C VAL A 143 -2.92 -7.65 0.14
N LEU A 144 -3.26 -6.70 1.02
CA LEU A 144 -2.51 -5.47 1.21
C LEU A 144 -1.87 -5.53 2.60
N ASP A 145 -0.56 -5.55 2.66
CA ASP A 145 0.24 -5.57 3.88
C ASP A 145 1.41 -4.59 3.72
N HIS A 146 1.76 -3.86 4.76
CA HIS A 146 2.89 -2.93 4.64
C HIS A 146 4.22 -3.69 4.57
N GLN A 147 4.46 -4.65 5.47
CA GLN A 147 5.74 -5.34 5.57
C GLN A 147 5.73 -6.68 4.80
N PRO A 148 6.75 -6.98 3.95
CA PRO A 148 6.74 -8.15 3.06
C PRO A 148 7.15 -9.47 3.74
N ASN A 149 6.74 -9.68 5.00
CA ASN A 149 7.18 -10.83 5.79
C ASN A 149 6.31 -12.09 5.59
N GLU A 150 5.09 -11.95 5.06
CA GLU A 150 4.13 -13.04 4.99
C GLU A 150 3.73 -13.42 3.55
N ILE A 151 4.60 -13.12 2.55
CA ILE A 151 4.33 -13.41 1.14
C ILE A 151 4.11 -14.92 0.90
N ALA A 152 5.00 -15.76 1.45
CA ALA A 152 4.87 -17.22 1.32
C ALA A 152 3.61 -17.75 2.02
N LEU A 153 3.23 -17.15 3.16
CA LEU A 153 1.99 -17.50 3.84
C LEU A 153 0.76 -17.10 3.02
N ALA A 154 0.76 -15.91 2.41
CA ALA A 154 -0.32 -15.48 1.53
C ALA A 154 -0.49 -16.43 0.33
N ASP A 155 0.61 -16.92 -0.26
CA ASP A 155 0.60 -17.93 -1.33
C ASP A 155 -0.05 -19.23 -0.84
N SER A 156 0.35 -19.74 0.32
CA SER A 156 -0.17 -20.99 0.88
C SER A 156 -1.65 -20.90 1.27
N LEU A 157 -2.13 -19.71 1.60
CA LEU A 157 -3.53 -19.44 1.94
C LEU A 157 -4.41 -19.11 0.73
N GLY A 158 -3.84 -19.12 -0.47
CA GLY A 158 -4.58 -18.98 -1.71
C GLY A 158 -4.86 -17.55 -2.15
N ALA A 159 -4.09 -16.56 -1.69
CA ALA A 159 -4.14 -15.21 -2.26
C ALA A 159 -3.71 -15.22 -3.74
N ASP A 160 -4.30 -14.35 -4.56
CA ASP A 160 -3.91 -14.19 -5.97
C ASP A 160 -2.85 -13.11 -6.14
N MET A 161 -2.89 -12.09 -5.29
CA MET A 161 -1.93 -11.00 -5.28
C MET A 161 -1.63 -10.55 -3.85
N ILE A 162 -0.38 -10.13 -3.61
CA ILE A 162 0.01 -9.38 -2.41
C ILE A 162 0.82 -8.16 -2.82
N PHE A 163 0.46 -7.00 -2.24
CA PHE A 163 1.17 -5.74 -2.46
C PHE A 163 1.70 -5.21 -1.13
N CYS A 164 3.01 -4.94 -1.09
CA CYS A 164 3.74 -4.48 0.10
C CYS A 164 4.62 -3.27 -0.20
N GLY A 165 5.11 -2.62 0.86
CA GLY A 165 6.09 -1.53 0.84
C GLY A 165 7.23 -1.75 1.84
N HIS A 166 7.48 -0.75 2.69
CA HIS A 166 8.35 -0.76 3.88
C HIS A 166 9.86 -0.74 3.62
N THR A 167 10.34 -1.49 2.67
CA THR A 167 11.79 -1.76 2.54
C THR A 167 12.57 -0.61 1.95
N HIS A 168 11.91 0.28 1.19
CA HIS A 168 12.55 1.28 0.32
C HIS A 168 13.68 0.70 -0.55
N ARG A 169 13.81 -0.63 -0.61
CA ARG A 169 15.01 -1.33 -1.09
C ARG A 169 16.29 -0.76 -0.44
N GLY A 170 16.24 -0.46 0.87
CA GLY A 170 17.32 0.16 1.60
C GLY A 170 17.66 1.59 1.22
N GLN A 171 16.94 2.18 0.24
CA GLN A 171 17.04 3.55 -0.27
C GLN A 171 18.43 3.98 -0.74
N VAL A 172 19.50 3.72 0.04
CA VAL A 172 20.88 4.19 -0.22
C VAL A 172 21.84 3.01 -0.15
N TRP A 173 22.64 2.81 -1.22
CA TRP A 173 23.75 1.87 -1.19
C TRP A 173 24.72 2.22 -0.04
N PRO A 174 25.24 1.25 0.76
CA PRO A 174 25.13 -0.21 0.57
C PRO A 174 23.95 -0.87 1.27
N PHE A 175 22.99 -0.13 1.88
CA PHE A 175 21.84 -0.70 2.59
C PHE A 175 20.90 -1.48 1.65
N THR A 176 20.99 -1.26 0.33
CA THR A 176 20.29 -2.11 -0.65
C THR A 176 20.67 -3.59 -0.50
N TRP A 177 21.94 -3.92 -0.23
CA TRP A 177 22.38 -5.28 0.02
C TRP A 177 21.87 -5.84 1.33
N LEU A 178 21.80 -5.00 2.36
CA LEU A 178 21.29 -5.41 3.66
C LEU A 178 19.80 -5.77 3.58
N THR A 179 18.98 -4.98 2.90
CA THR A 179 17.58 -5.29 2.68
C THR A 179 17.39 -6.55 1.84
N ASP A 180 18.18 -6.74 0.80
CA ASP A 180 18.16 -7.96 -0.02
C ASP A 180 18.58 -9.21 0.76
N ALA A 181 19.36 -9.06 1.83
CA ALA A 181 19.76 -10.17 2.71
C ALA A 181 18.76 -10.46 3.84
N ILE A 182 17.98 -9.46 4.27
CA ILE A 182 17.01 -9.58 5.39
C ILE A 182 15.66 -10.10 4.91
N PHE A 183 15.19 -9.66 3.73
CA PHE A 183 13.86 -9.98 3.20
C PHE A 183 13.97 -11.02 2.08
N ASP A 184 13.13 -12.04 2.12
CA ASP A 184 13.01 -13.03 1.03
C ASP A 184 12.66 -12.38 -0.32
N GLN A 185 11.97 -11.24 -0.26
CA GLN A 185 11.71 -10.33 -1.36
C GLN A 185 11.75 -8.91 -0.83
N SER A 186 12.80 -8.18 -1.19
CA SER A 186 13.00 -6.80 -0.75
C SER A 186 12.33 -5.78 -1.66
N HIS A 187 12.08 -6.11 -2.95
CA HIS A 187 11.49 -5.20 -3.94
C HIS A 187 11.02 -5.95 -5.20
N GLY A 188 10.22 -5.25 -6.01
CA GLY A 188 9.83 -5.68 -7.33
C GLY A 188 8.81 -6.81 -7.36
N TYR A 189 8.63 -7.37 -8.55
CA TYR A 189 7.66 -8.43 -8.82
C TYR A 189 8.28 -9.82 -8.64
N ARG A 190 7.50 -10.72 -8.02
CA ARG A 190 7.79 -12.15 -7.96
C ARG A 190 6.50 -12.95 -8.02
N ARG A 191 6.50 -14.03 -8.79
CA ARG A 191 5.43 -15.02 -8.78
C ARG A 191 5.88 -16.24 -7.99
N LEU A 192 5.09 -16.67 -7.03
CA LEU A 192 5.23 -17.94 -6.31
C LEU A 192 4.37 -18.99 -7.02
N SER A 193 3.78 -19.96 -6.28
CA SER A 193 2.92 -20.98 -6.90
C SER A 193 1.62 -20.36 -7.45
N ARG A 194 0.95 -19.53 -6.68
CA ARG A 194 -0.29 -18.84 -7.03
C ARG A 194 -0.14 -17.32 -6.95
N VAL A 195 0.39 -16.83 -5.84
CA VAL A 195 0.42 -15.40 -5.55
C VAL A 195 1.37 -14.65 -6.47
N GLN A 196 0.90 -13.52 -6.97
CA GLN A 196 1.70 -12.50 -7.63
C GLN A 196 2.07 -11.46 -6.57
N ALA A 197 3.31 -11.48 -6.13
CA ALA A 197 3.81 -10.58 -5.10
C ALA A 197 4.51 -9.37 -5.72
N TYR A 198 4.25 -8.20 -5.18
CA TYR A 198 4.98 -6.98 -5.50
C TYR A 198 5.36 -6.25 -4.22
N VAL A 199 6.64 -5.96 -4.07
CA VAL A 199 7.17 -5.13 -2.97
C VAL A 199 7.66 -3.82 -3.56
N SER A 200 7.00 -2.73 -3.19
CA SER A 200 7.32 -1.39 -3.66
C SER A 200 8.58 -0.85 -2.99
N GLN A 201 9.37 -0.10 -3.77
CA GLN A 201 10.51 0.65 -3.25
C GLN A 201 10.11 2.00 -2.64
N GLY A 202 8.82 2.31 -2.62
CA GLY A 202 8.28 3.57 -2.09
C GLY A 202 8.15 4.68 -3.13
N LEU A 203 7.09 5.47 -2.98
CA LEU A 203 6.82 6.62 -3.86
C LEU A 203 7.73 7.80 -3.53
N SER A 204 8.05 8.01 -2.25
CA SER A 204 8.87 9.12 -1.79
C SER A 204 10.16 8.64 -1.12
N LEU A 205 10.72 9.46 -0.28
CA LEU A 205 11.98 9.28 0.42
C LEU A 205 11.72 9.15 1.92
N TRP A 206 12.54 8.38 2.59
CA TRP A 206 12.58 8.30 4.04
C TRP A 206 13.99 8.66 4.53
N GLY A 207 14.10 9.53 5.56
CA GLY A 207 15.37 9.98 6.10
C GLY A 207 16.17 10.81 5.08
N PRO A 208 17.28 10.31 4.48
CA PRO A 208 18.06 11.09 3.53
C PRO A 208 17.25 11.54 2.30
N PRO A 209 17.41 12.81 1.85
CA PRO A 209 16.60 13.35 0.75
C PRO A 209 17.10 12.91 -0.65
N PHE A 210 17.63 11.70 -0.76
CA PHE A 210 18.15 11.13 -2.00
C PHE A 210 18.12 9.60 -1.98
N ARG A 211 18.21 8.99 -3.16
CA ARG A 211 18.35 7.55 -3.36
C ARG A 211 19.64 7.23 -4.10
N ILE A 212 20.27 6.09 -3.74
CA ILE A 212 21.43 5.52 -4.45
C ILE A 212 21.20 4.01 -4.58
N GLY A 213 21.00 3.53 -5.80
CA GLY A 213 20.76 2.10 -6.08
C GLY A 213 19.32 1.64 -5.89
N SER A 214 18.39 2.57 -5.63
CA SER A 214 16.94 2.34 -5.62
C SER A 214 16.22 3.47 -6.34
N HIS A 215 14.92 3.31 -6.62
CA HIS A 215 14.11 4.28 -7.34
C HIS A 215 12.80 4.57 -6.60
N SER A 216 12.31 5.81 -6.72
CA SER A 216 10.91 6.12 -6.39
C SER A 216 10.01 5.54 -7.47
N GLU A 217 8.89 4.96 -7.07
CA GLU A 217 7.99 4.32 -8.02
C GLU A 217 6.52 4.48 -7.66
N LEU A 218 5.71 4.53 -8.68
CA LEU A 218 4.28 4.30 -8.69
C LEU A 218 4.05 3.04 -9.52
N VAL A 219 3.29 2.10 -8.99
CA VAL A 219 3.09 0.80 -9.64
C VAL A 219 1.71 0.76 -10.27
N VAL A 220 1.65 0.36 -11.55
CA VAL A 220 0.38 0.18 -12.25
C VAL A 220 0.19 -1.29 -12.56
N PHE A 221 -0.83 -1.89 -11.95
CA PHE A 221 -1.25 -3.25 -12.24
C PHE A 221 -2.41 -3.25 -13.22
N ARG A 222 -2.38 -4.17 -14.17
CA ARG A 222 -3.49 -4.46 -15.05
C ARG A 222 -4.07 -5.82 -14.68
N LEU A 223 -5.25 -5.82 -14.06
CA LEU A 223 -5.97 -7.05 -13.76
C LEU A 223 -6.82 -7.43 -14.97
N LEU A 224 -6.52 -8.59 -15.54
CA LEU A 224 -7.21 -9.08 -16.72
C LEU A 224 -8.41 -9.94 -16.31
N PRO A 225 -9.54 -9.88 -17.06
CA PRO A 225 -10.62 -10.85 -16.93
C PRO A 225 -10.08 -12.28 -17.11
N GLN A 226 -10.70 -13.25 -16.44
CA GLN A 226 -10.46 -14.65 -16.78
C GLN A 226 -11.24 -14.96 -18.06
N GLU A 227 -10.56 -15.64 -19.00
CA GLU A 227 -11.18 -16.19 -20.21
C GLU A 227 -12.15 -17.34 -19.87
#